data_13a147d27af9797c92a8cf3ae2fc1b41
#
_entry.id   13a147d27af9797c92a8cf3ae2fc1b41
#
_cell.length_a   1.000
_cell.length_b   1.000
_cell.length_c   1.000
_cell.angle_alpha   90.00
_cell.angle_beta   90.00
_cell.angle_gamma   90.00
#
_symmetry.space_group_name_H-M   'P 1'
#
loop_
_entity.id
_entity.type
_entity.pdbx_description
1 polymer ?
#
loop_
_entity_poly.entity_id
_entity_poly.type
_entity_poly.pdbx_seq_one_letter_code
_entity_poly.pdbx_strand_id
1 'polypeptide(L)'
;MGEKTKLLLEENGQKVVKTAQNMLELVGFIQKTMKNEHFLHFCGNRKLADFAVGMQKAGISYAEVTAYHTHLVSRVQTPEPQGLLFYSPSGVESYLQTNLIGASWCFCIGETTATAVRPQTEHLTVSPKPDADLLVAAAATHFRR
;
A
#
# COMPACT_ATOMS: atom_id res chain seq x y z
N MET A 1 6.10 6.47 0.12
CA MET A 1 7.22 5.89 -0.64
C MET A 1 8.13 5.18 0.35
N GLY A 2 8.44 3.91 0.09
CA GLY A 2 9.30 3.13 0.98
C GLY A 2 10.79 3.45 0.83
N GLU A 3 11.61 2.97 1.78
CA GLU A 3 13.06 3.23 1.80
C GLU A 3 13.78 2.72 0.53
N LYS A 4 13.39 1.56 0.02
CA LYS A 4 13.96 1.00 -1.24
C LYS A 4 13.77 1.95 -2.44
N THR A 5 12.60 2.61 -2.55
CA THR A 5 12.36 3.58 -3.64
C THR A 5 13.19 4.85 -3.45
N LYS A 6 13.36 5.30 -2.20
CA LYS A 6 14.22 6.45 -1.89
C LYS A 6 15.66 6.17 -2.34
N LEU A 7 16.24 5.06 -1.90
CA LEU A 7 17.61 4.67 -2.26
C LEU A 7 17.78 4.61 -3.79
N LEU A 8 16.86 3.99 -4.52
CA LEU A 8 16.91 3.91 -5.97
C LEU A 8 16.90 5.29 -6.64
N LEU A 9 16.10 6.23 -6.14
CA LEU A 9 16.07 7.59 -6.66
C LEU A 9 17.39 8.33 -6.40
N GLU A 10 17.95 8.20 -5.19
CA GLU A 10 19.22 8.82 -4.82
C GLU A 10 20.38 8.24 -5.62
N GLU A 11 20.44 6.92 -5.85
CA GLU A 11 21.41 6.25 -6.73
C GLU A 11 21.33 6.75 -8.18
N ASN A 12 20.15 7.18 -8.64
CA ASN A 12 19.95 7.80 -9.95
C ASN A 12 20.06 9.32 -9.96
N GLY A 13 20.71 9.90 -8.93
CA GLY A 13 21.00 11.33 -8.84
C GLY A 13 19.80 12.22 -8.52
N GLN A 14 18.67 11.64 -8.07
CA GLN A 14 17.51 12.40 -7.69
C GLN A 14 17.57 12.80 -6.22
N LYS A 15 17.28 14.07 -5.92
CA LYS A 15 17.21 14.57 -4.54
C LYS A 15 15.88 14.22 -3.90
N VAL A 16 15.89 13.36 -2.88
CA VAL A 16 14.69 13.04 -2.08
C VAL A 16 14.62 13.98 -0.88
N VAL A 17 13.65 14.88 -0.87
CA VAL A 17 13.48 15.88 0.21
C VAL A 17 12.56 15.42 1.34
N LYS A 18 11.65 14.48 1.06
CA LYS A 18 10.72 13.92 2.05
C LYS A 18 10.25 12.52 1.65
N THR A 19 10.26 11.61 2.61
CA THR A 19 9.49 10.37 2.56
C THR A 19 8.33 10.46 3.54
N ALA A 20 7.19 9.89 3.22
CA ALA A 20 6.01 9.87 4.06
C ALA A 20 5.43 8.46 4.16
N GLN A 21 4.88 8.11 5.31
CA GLN A 21 4.27 6.80 5.54
C GLN A 21 2.90 6.66 4.88
N ASN A 22 2.20 7.77 4.72
CA ASN A 22 0.89 7.82 4.09
C ASN A 22 0.70 9.14 3.33
N MET A 23 -0.37 9.21 2.56
CA MET A 23 -0.66 10.36 1.70
C MET A 23 -1.02 11.63 2.48
N LEU A 24 -1.69 11.51 3.63
CA LEU A 24 -2.04 12.67 4.47
C LEU A 24 -0.79 13.37 5.01
N GLU A 25 0.20 12.59 5.45
CA GLU A 25 1.49 13.14 5.90
C GLU A 25 2.21 13.87 4.77
N LEU A 26 2.22 13.31 3.55
CA LEU A 26 2.85 13.92 2.39
C LEU A 26 2.18 15.24 2.02
N VAL A 27 0.86 15.25 1.91
CA VAL A 27 0.09 16.47 1.58
C VAL A 27 0.30 17.54 2.66
N GLY A 28 0.27 17.17 3.94
CA GLY A 28 0.52 18.10 5.05
C GLY A 28 1.92 18.72 5.01
N PHE A 29 2.94 17.95 4.60
CA PHE A 29 4.28 18.49 4.39
C PHE A 29 4.32 19.48 3.22
N ILE A 30 3.76 19.13 2.07
CA ILE A 30 3.70 19.99 0.87
C ILE A 30 3.00 21.31 1.21
N GLN A 31 1.87 21.27 1.89
CA GLN A 31 1.10 22.45 2.30
C GLN A 31 1.90 23.43 3.18
N LYS A 32 2.74 22.88 4.05
CA LYS A 32 3.53 23.70 5.02
C LYS A 32 4.80 24.27 4.39
N THR A 33 5.42 23.55 3.46
CA THR A 33 6.80 23.87 3.04
C THR A 33 6.96 24.20 1.57
N MET A 34 6.01 23.79 0.69
CA MET A 34 6.20 23.83 -0.75
C MET A 34 4.90 24.19 -1.52
N LYS A 35 3.98 24.93 -0.90
CA LYS A 35 2.64 25.17 -1.47
C LYS A 35 2.64 25.98 -2.77
N ASN A 36 3.71 26.70 -3.09
CA ASN A 36 3.84 27.52 -4.31
C ASN A 36 4.49 26.76 -5.47
N GLU A 37 4.86 25.51 -5.25
CA GLU A 37 5.49 24.67 -6.26
C GLU A 37 4.44 23.96 -7.11
N HIS A 38 4.85 23.49 -8.28
CA HIS A 38 4.05 22.64 -9.15
C HIS A 38 4.52 21.20 -9.07
N PHE A 39 3.58 20.23 -8.90
CA PHE A 39 3.92 18.84 -8.65
C PHE A 39 3.52 17.91 -9.79
N LEU A 40 4.34 16.90 -10.04
CA LEU A 40 3.97 15.73 -10.82
C LEU A 40 3.77 14.53 -9.89
N HIS A 41 2.56 13.97 -9.90
CA HIS A 41 2.22 12.78 -9.12
C HIS A 41 2.28 11.54 -10.01
N PHE A 42 3.36 10.78 -9.91
CA PHE A 42 3.48 9.48 -10.56
C PHE A 42 2.72 8.43 -9.73
N CYS A 43 1.70 7.84 -10.30
CA CYS A 43 0.80 6.92 -9.59
C CYS A 43 0.39 5.73 -10.46
N GLY A 44 -0.23 4.73 -9.83
CA GLY A 44 -0.93 3.66 -10.55
C GLY A 44 -2.36 4.05 -10.92
N ASN A 45 -2.97 3.27 -11.82
CA ASN A 45 -4.38 3.45 -12.21
C ASN A 45 -5.38 3.25 -11.05
N ARG A 46 -5.00 2.54 -9.98
CA ARG A 46 -5.81 2.26 -8.77
C ARG A 46 -5.37 3.11 -7.58
N LYS A 47 -5.16 4.40 -7.80
CA LYS A 47 -4.77 5.37 -6.76
C LYS A 47 -5.95 5.71 -5.85
N LEU A 48 -5.67 6.02 -4.59
CA LEU A 48 -6.63 6.61 -3.67
C LEU A 48 -6.82 8.10 -3.99
N ALA A 49 -8.02 8.62 -3.74
CA ALA A 49 -8.35 10.03 -4.00
C ALA A 49 -7.69 11.01 -3.01
N ASP A 50 -7.13 10.53 -1.90
CA ASP A 50 -6.65 11.37 -0.79
C ASP A 50 -5.63 12.43 -1.22
N PHE A 51 -4.72 12.09 -2.15
CA PHE A 51 -3.75 13.05 -2.68
C PHE A 51 -4.44 14.17 -3.46
N ALA A 52 -5.29 13.80 -4.41
CA ALA A 52 -6.02 14.75 -5.24
C ALA A 52 -6.89 15.70 -4.41
N VAL A 53 -7.65 15.12 -3.48
CA VAL A 53 -8.51 15.88 -2.55
C VAL A 53 -7.68 16.82 -1.67
N GLY A 54 -6.56 16.35 -1.15
CA GLY A 54 -5.68 17.16 -0.30
C GLY A 54 -5.04 18.33 -1.03
N MET A 55 -4.49 18.09 -2.23
CA MET A 55 -3.87 19.13 -3.06
C MET A 55 -4.89 20.17 -3.53
N GLN A 56 -6.07 19.72 -3.96
CA GLN A 56 -7.16 20.60 -4.39
C GLN A 56 -7.65 21.50 -3.23
N LYS A 57 -7.89 20.93 -2.05
CA LYS A 57 -8.27 21.72 -0.85
C LYS A 57 -7.23 22.75 -0.45
N ALA A 58 -5.95 22.47 -0.72
CA ALA A 58 -4.85 23.40 -0.43
C ALA A 58 -4.60 24.42 -1.54
N GLY A 59 -5.28 24.33 -2.69
CA GLY A 59 -5.05 25.18 -3.86
C GLY A 59 -3.67 24.98 -4.48
N ILE A 60 -3.07 23.78 -4.35
CA ILE A 60 -1.74 23.47 -4.86
C ILE A 60 -1.84 22.88 -6.25
N SER A 61 -1.05 23.43 -7.18
CA SER A 61 -1.02 22.97 -8.57
C SER A 61 -0.31 21.63 -8.70
N TYR A 62 -0.95 20.66 -9.39
CA TYR A 62 -0.33 19.38 -9.68
C TYR A 62 -0.89 18.76 -10.96
N ALA A 63 -0.11 17.87 -11.57
CA ALA A 63 -0.55 16.98 -12.64
C ALA A 63 -0.30 15.51 -12.24
N GLU A 64 -1.07 14.61 -12.82
CA GLU A 64 -0.93 13.16 -12.56
C GLU A 64 -0.39 12.45 -13.79
N VAL A 65 0.53 11.52 -13.54
CA VAL A 65 1.12 10.65 -14.56
C VAL A 65 0.88 9.20 -14.13
N THR A 66 0.08 8.48 -14.90
CA THR A 66 -0.10 7.04 -14.67
C THR A 66 1.15 6.29 -15.12
N ALA A 67 1.95 5.85 -14.16
CA ALA A 67 3.23 5.18 -14.38
C ALA A 67 3.07 3.66 -14.58
N TYR A 68 2.01 3.05 -14.03
CA TYR A 68 1.72 1.62 -14.16
C TYR A 68 0.23 1.31 -14.04
N HIS A 69 -0.16 0.15 -14.57
CA HIS A 69 -1.51 -0.38 -14.45
C HIS A 69 -1.52 -1.66 -13.60
N THR A 70 -2.41 -1.68 -12.62
CA THR A 70 -2.70 -2.88 -11.82
C THR A 70 -3.98 -3.52 -12.36
N HIS A 71 -3.89 -4.78 -12.75
CA HIS A 71 -5.01 -5.61 -13.14
C HIS A 71 -5.23 -6.70 -12.08
N LEU A 72 -6.49 -6.96 -11.73
CA LEU A 72 -6.83 -8.06 -10.84
C LEU A 72 -6.74 -9.38 -11.63
N VAL A 73 -6.13 -10.39 -11.01
CA VAL A 73 -5.99 -11.72 -11.58
C VAL A 73 -6.64 -12.72 -10.64
N SER A 74 -7.82 -13.20 -10.99
CA SER A 74 -8.56 -14.17 -10.19
C SER A 74 -8.01 -15.56 -10.41
N ARG A 75 -7.67 -16.26 -9.32
CA ARG A 75 -7.26 -17.67 -9.34
C ARG A 75 -7.89 -18.39 -8.17
N VAL A 76 -8.51 -19.54 -8.45
CA VAL A 76 -8.97 -20.45 -7.41
C VAL A 76 -7.76 -21.09 -6.72
N GLN A 77 -7.73 -21.04 -5.39
CA GLN A 77 -6.69 -21.68 -4.57
C GLN A 77 -7.23 -23.00 -3.99
N THR A 78 -6.57 -24.09 -4.33
CA THR A 78 -6.87 -25.41 -3.80
C THR A 78 -5.57 -26.18 -3.52
N PRO A 79 -5.39 -26.77 -2.33
CA PRO A 79 -6.26 -26.69 -1.15
C PRO A 79 -6.32 -25.30 -0.54
N GLU A 80 -7.30 -25.07 0.36
CA GLU A 80 -7.41 -23.82 1.13
C GLU A 80 -6.12 -23.59 1.96
N PRO A 81 -5.48 -22.42 1.83
CA PRO A 81 -4.23 -22.15 2.53
C PRO A 81 -4.46 -21.87 4.02
N GLN A 82 -3.52 -22.26 4.87
CA GLN A 82 -3.57 -21.95 6.30
C GLN A 82 -3.30 -20.47 6.58
N GLY A 83 -2.50 -19.81 5.74
CA GLY A 83 -2.15 -18.40 5.86
C GLY A 83 -2.12 -17.67 4.53
N LEU A 84 -2.55 -16.40 4.57
CA LEU A 84 -2.63 -15.51 3.42
C LEU A 84 -1.80 -14.26 3.70
N LEU A 85 -0.84 -13.94 2.84
CA LEU A 85 -0.04 -12.72 2.92
C LEU A 85 -0.54 -11.70 1.89
N PHE A 86 -1.06 -10.59 2.36
CA PHE A 86 -1.58 -9.52 1.52
C PHE A 86 -0.67 -8.29 1.54
N TYR A 87 -0.16 -7.93 0.37
CA TYR A 87 0.74 -6.79 0.18
C TYR A 87 0.02 -5.51 -0.27
N SER A 88 -1.27 -5.59 -0.59
CA SER A 88 -2.08 -4.45 -1.02
C SER A 88 -3.57 -4.73 -0.90
N PRO A 89 -4.43 -3.69 -0.81
CA PRO A 89 -5.89 -3.86 -0.89
C PRO A 89 -6.34 -4.51 -2.21
N SER A 90 -5.67 -4.20 -3.32
CA SER A 90 -5.99 -4.83 -4.62
C SER A 90 -5.67 -6.32 -4.65
N GLY A 91 -4.68 -6.78 -3.87
CA GLY A 91 -4.42 -8.22 -3.68
C GLY A 91 -5.56 -8.92 -2.95
N VAL A 92 -6.10 -8.28 -1.90
CA VAL A 92 -7.29 -8.80 -1.18
C VAL A 92 -8.49 -8.88 -2.13
N GLU A 93 -8.77 -7.79 -2.86
CA GLU A 93 -9.86 -7.75 -3.83
C GLU A 93 -9.71 -8.85 -4.91
N SER A 94 -8.49 -9.03 -5.44
CA SER A 94 -8.20 -10.06 -6.44
C SER A 94 -8.47 -11.48 -5.91
N TYR A 95 -8.04 -11.76 -4.68
CA TYR A 95 -8.25 -13.06 -4.02
C TYR A 95 -9.73 -13.34 -3.80
N LEU A 96 -10.48 -12.36 -3.29
CA LEU A 96 -11.90 -12.49 -2.96
C LEU A 96 -12.83 -12.64 -4.18
N GLN A 97 -12.33 -12.39 -5.42
CA GLN A 97 -13.14 -12.63 -6.61
C GLN A 97 -13.51 -14.10 -6.81
N THR A 98 -12.65 -15.02 -6.37
CA THR A 98 -12.82 -16.47 -6.61
C THR A 98 -12.57 -17.35 -5.38
N ASN A 99 -12.18 -16.75 -4.25
CA ASN A 99 -11.86 -17.47 -3.01
C ASN A 99 -12.56 -16.85 -1.81
N LEU A 100 -12.72 -17.63 -0.76
CA LEU A 100 -13.07 -17.16 0.58
C LEU A 100 -11.83 -17.18 1.46
N ILE A 101 -11.77 -16.31 2.47
CA ILE A 101 -10.67 -16.36 3.45
C ILE A 101 -10.81 -17.60 4.34
N GLY A 102 -12.06 -17.98 4.67
CA GLY A 102 -12.32 -19.16 5.45
C GLY A 102 -11.65 -19.15 6.82
N ALA A 103 -10.97 -20.24 7.17
CA ALA A 103 -10.21 -20.37 8.41
C ALA A 103 -8.76 -19.86 8.32
N SER A 104 -8.35 -19.33 7.17
CA SER A 104 -6.98 -18.83 6.95
C SER A 104 -6.63 -17.66 7.86
N TRP A 105 -5.39 -17.64 8.38
CA TRP A 105 -4.86 -16.46 9.07
C TRP A 105 -4.30 -15.46 8.06
N CYS A 106 -4.74 -14.20 8.13
CA CYS A 106 -4.33 -13.14 7.20
C CYS A 106 -3.17 -12.33 7.78
N PHE A 107 -2.12 -12.12 6.99
CA PHE A 107 -1.00 -11.23 7.30
C PHE A 107 -1.04 -10.06 6.33
N CYS A 108 -1.21 -8.84 6.85
CA CYS A 108 -1.37 -7.62 6.07
C CYS A 108 -0.13 -6.74 6.19
N ILE A 109 0.40 -6.26 5.05
CA ILE A 109 1.60 -5.42 4.99
C ILE A 109 1.43 -4.07 5.73
N GLY A 110 0.20 -3.63 5.95
CA GLY A 110 -0.11 -2.39 6.64
C GLY A 110 -1.61 -2.20 6.81
N GLU A 111 -1.98 -1.14 7.51
CA GLU A 111 -3.35 -0.88 7.97
C GLU A 111 -4.37 -0.73 6.81
N THR A 112 -3.97 -0.07 5.70
CA THR A 112 -4.84 0.07 4.53
C THR A 112 -5.23 -1.31 3.94
N THR A 113 -4.31 -2.27 3.95
CA THR A 113 -4.57 -3.65 3.50
C THR A 113 -5.45 -4.39 4.51
N ALA A 114 -5.17 -4.23 5.80
CA ALA A 114 -5.96 -4.82 6.88
C ALA A 114 -7.42 -4.35 6.87
N THR A 115 -7.67 -3.07 6.56
CA THR A 115 -9.02 -2.52 6.41
C THR A 115 -9.83 -3.27 5.34
N ALA A 116 -9.19 -3.72 4.26
CA ALA A 116 -9.86 -4.52 3.22
C ALA A 116 -10.14 -5.97 3.67
N VAL A 117 -9.37 -6.52 4.61
CA VAL A 117 -9.52 -7.88 5.14
C VAL A 117 -10.54 -7.97 6.27
N ARG A 118 -10.61 -6.98 7.17
CA ARG A 118 -11.46 -6.99 8.39
C ARG A 118 -12.94 -7.35 8.19
N PRO A 119 -13.59 -6.96 7.07
CA PRO A 119 -14.98 -7.40 6.84
C PRO A 119 -15.14 -8.91 6.62
N GLN A 120 -14.05 -9.64 6.37
CA GLN A 120 -14.05 -11.06 6.04
C GLN A 120 -13.62 -11.95 7.20
N THR A 121 -12.76 -11.46 8.11
CA THR A 121 -12.22 -12.24 9.23
C THR A 121 -11.62 -11.36 10.32
N GLU A 122 -11.63 -11.88 11.55
CA GLU A 122 -10.88 -11.32 12.69
C GLU A 122 -9.49 -11.95 12.82
N HIS A 123 -9.21 -13.06 12.11
CA HIS A 123 -7.93 -13.77 12.12
C HIS A 123 -6.91 -13.02 11.26
N LEU A 124 -6.36 -11.92 11.78
CA LEU A 124 -5.39 -11.12 11.04
C LEU A 124 -4.26 -10.57 11.92
N THR A 125 -3.11 -10.39 11.30
CA THR A 125 -1.94 -9.72 11.85
C THR A 125 -1.51 -8.62 10.90
N VAL A 126 -1.24 -7.41 11.42
CA VAL A 126 -0.73 -6.28 10.64
C VAL A 126 0.76 -6.12 10.91
N SER A 127 1.55 -5.99 9.85
CA SER A 127 2.98 -5.70 9.99
C SER A 127 3.19 -4.33 10.65
N PRO A 128 4.12 -4.20 11.60
CA PRO A 128 4.40 -2.93 12.28
C PRO A 128 4.98 -1.86 11.34
N LYS A 129 5.55 -2.29 10.21
CA LYS A 129 6.03 -1.43 9.13
C LYS A 129 5.68 -2.07 7.80
N PRO A 130 5.51 -1.29 6.72
CA PRO A 130 5.22 -1.81 5.38
C PRO A 130 6.49 -2.43 4.75
N ASP A 131 6.93 -3.54 5.30
CA ASP A 131 8.12 -4.28 4.93
C ASP A 131 7.77 -5.75 4.69
N ALA A 132 8.18 -6.29 3.53
CA ALA A 132 7.86 -7.65 3.12
C ALA A 132 8.54 -8.70 3.98
N ASP A 133 9.78 -8.46 4.40
CA ASP A 133 10.55 -9.41 5.20
C ASP A 133 9.96 -9.54 6.61
N LEU A 134 9.51 -8.41 7.19
CA LEU A 134 8.79 -8.41 8.47
C LEU A 134 7.45 -9.14 8.37
N LEU A 135 6.73 -8.99 7.26
CA LEU A 135 5.47 -9.69 7.05
C LEU A 135 5.67 -11.21 6.97
N VAL A 136 6.67 -11.66 6.21
CA VAL A 136 7.04 -13.08 6.10
C VAL A 136 7.50 -13.63 7.44
N ALA A 137 8.32 -12.88 8.19
CA ALA A 137 8.77 -13.28 9.52
C ALA A 137 7.61 -13.44 10.52
N ALA A 138 6.60 -12.54 10.46
CA ALA A 138 5.40 -12.64 11.29
C ALA A 138 4.61 -13.92 10.97
N ALA A 139 4.42 -14.24 9.69
CA ALA A 139 3.75 -15.48 9.27
C ALA A 139 4.54 -16.72 9.71
N ALA A 140 5.86 -16.75 9.50
CA ALA A 140 6.71 -17.86 9.93
C ALA A 140 6.68 -18.07 11.45
N THR A 141 6.63 -16.99 12.23
CA THR A 141 6.54 -17.08 13.70
C THR A 141 5.18 -17.63 14.14
N HIS A 142 4.11 -17.23 13.46
CA HIS A 142 2.76 -17.70 13.78
C HIS A 142 2.61 -19.22 13.60
N PHE A 143 3.17 -19.78 12.51
CA PHE A 143 3.07 -21.21 12.18
C PHE A 143 4.19 -22.11 12.73
N ARG A 144 5.18 -21.57 13.43
CA ARG A 144 6.23 -22.35 14.10
C ARG A 144 5.82 -22.91 15.48
N ARG A 145 4.58 -22.67 15.89
CA ARG A 145 4.06 -23.16 17.18
C ARG A 145 3.51 -24.56 17.08
#